data_3e1f90b703b0fd87977ad9beda0b0047
#
_entry.id   3e1f90b703b0fd87977ad9beda0b0047
#
_cell.length_a   1.000
_cell.length_b   1.000
_cell.length_c   1.000
_cell.angle_alpha   90.00
_cell.angle_beta   90.00
_cell.angle_gamma   90.00
#
_symmetry.space_group_name_H-M   'P 1'
#
loop_
_entity.id
_entity.type
_entity.pdbx_description
1 polymer ?
#
loop_
_entity_poly.entity_id
_entity_poly.type
_entity_poly.pdbx_seq_one_letter_code
_entity_poly.pdbx_strand_id
1 'polypeptide(L)'
;MITRPLLMTGTIVLAALAFAACATPQVSDDDGASVGKVTQGIQGGSVDSTNKYRFNVGLCFGGRGNCRGSCSGTLITPNLVLTARHCVDDSPDQVECTGQKFGAQKIATNQLFVTTHYQMQGQSTIGWHGVSRILRPTTNETCNADIALLVLSDMASEGTVATPAVQSEIWDRSRYGATIQAIGYGVTSFFGGDSGTRRFRPDVPVLCIPGSPNNNYRESCPTSFPPKELVGGDGVCPGDSGSGAMDQASLTGTPIVLGVVVRTSENNGNCEGSAITRADSWRDFIVEGARNASSNFTLYPEPSWTTPVAAPPKPPPTSTPTEGKKLGEECARTVDCESRKCRNHPDDGALVCTQDRSNSTPCPSGFECKNKGCYKPSSPTPTPSASTPDPGAPGAGPGATTTTTTTSGCSAAPDPTKPVPWRGLGFVGALVGLAVARRRRAAR
;
A
#
# COMPACT_ATOMS: atom_id res chain seq x y z
N MET A 1 -59.94 18.25 58.16
CA MET A 1 -59.66 19.69 57.97
C MET A 1 -58.99 19.85 56.64
N ILE A 2 -59.68 20.56 55.75
CA ILE A 2 -59.39 20.71 54.31
C ILE A 2 -58.65 22.04 54.15
N THR A 3 -57.49 22.06 53.49
CA THR A 3 -56.94 23.28 52.92
C THR A 3 -56.34 22.99 51.53
N ARG A 4 -56.94 23.64 50.53
CA ARG A 4 -56.49 23.69 49.13
C ARG A 4 -55.40 24.72 48.93
N PRO A 5 -54.49 24.55 47.96
CA PRO A 5 -53.59 25.59 47.51
C PRO A 5 -54.08 26.38 46.33
N LEU A 6 -53.69 27.64 46.31
CA LEU A 6 -53.96 28.67 45.30
C LEU A 6 -53.24 28.39 43.97
N LEU A 7 -53.95 28.57 42.84
CA LEU A 7 -53.43 28.70 41.52
C LEU A 7 -52.91 30.12 41.28
N MET A 8 -51.65 30.27 40.80
CA MET A 8 -51.14 31.48 40.22
C MET A 8 -51.01 31.27 38.70
N THR A 9 -51.84 31.98 37.93
CA THR A 9 -51.77 32.08 36.47
C THR A 9 -50.79 33.16 36.08
N GLY A 10 -49.66 32.76 35.47
CA GLY A 10 -48.69 33.68 34.86
C GLY A 10 -48.91 33.75 33.35
N THR A 11 -49.28 34.94 32.88
CA THR A 11 -49.48 35.27 31.47
C THR A 11 -48.13 35.53 30.80
N ILE A 12 -47.78 34.73 29.80
CA ILE A 12 -46.57 34.93 28.98
C ILE A 12 -47.03 35.65 27.71
N VAL A 13 -46.50 36.88 27.52
CA VAL A 13 -46.68 37.68 26.28
C VAL A 13 -45.65 37.17 25.25
N LEU A 14 -46.14 36.60 24.15
CA LEU A 14 -45.33 36.27 22.99
C LEU A 14 -45.12 37.50 22.11
N ALA A 15 -43.90 38.01 22.01
CA ALA A 15 -43.53 39.00 21.00
C ALA A 15 -43.12 38.28 19.71
N ALA A 16 -43.92 38.41 18.66
CA ALA A 16 -43.59 37.90 17.33
C ALA A 16 -42.68 38.90 16.59
N LEU A 17 -41.43 38.52 16.35
CA LEU A 17 -40.52 39.21 15.43
C LEU A 17 -40.64 38.59 14.04
N ALA A 18 -41.20 39.36 13.11
CA ALA A 18 -41.26 39.02 11.70
C ALA A 18 -39.87 39.28 11.05
N PHE A 19 -39.19 38.21 10.60
CA PHE A 19 -38.06 38.32 9.70
C PHE A 19 -38.58 38.20 8.25
N ALA A 20 -38.37 39.24 7.47
CA ALA A 20 -38.57 39.20 6.03
C ALA A 20 -37.47 38.36 5.39
N ALA A 21 -37.84 37.22 4.83
CA ALA A 21 -36.94 36.37 4.03
C ALA A 21 -36.93 36.88 2.59
N CYS A 22 -35.77 37.32 2.10
CA CYS A 22 -35.51 37.49 0.68
C CYS A 22 -35.47 36.11 0.02
N ALA A 23 -36.46 35.84 -0.82
CA ALA A 23 -36.51 34.64 -1.65
C ALA A 23 -35.50 34.80 -2.80
N THR A 24 -34.48 33.93 -2.82
CA THR A 24 -33.68 33.65 -4.01
C THR A 24 -34.38 32.57 -4.84
N PRO A 25 -34.38 32.64 -6.17
CA PRO A 25 -35.00 31.60 -7.01
C PRO A 25 -34.22 30.30 -6.87
N GLN A 26 -34.93 29.23 -6.51
CA GLN A 26 -34.40 27.86 -6.62
C GLN A 26 -34.39 27.47 -8.09
N VAL A 27 -33.17 27.14 -8.56
CA VAL A 27 -33.00 26.35 -9.78
C VAL A 27 -33.13 24.89 -9.33
N SER A 28 -34.19 24.24 -9.80
CA SER A 28 -34.42 22.81 -9.65
C SER A 28 -33.55 22.08 -10.67
N ASP A 29 -32.38 21.62 -10.30
CA ASP A 29 -31.71 20.57 -11.00
C ASP A 29 -32.07 19.23 -10.35
N ASP A 30 -33.08 18.60 -10.94
CA ASP A 30 -33.53 17.25 -10.65
C ASP A 30 -32.67 16.29 -11.52
N ASP A 31 -31.52 15.88 -11.00
CA ASP A 31 -30.79 14.66 -11.43
C ASP A 31 -30.38 13.92 -10.19
N GLY A 32 -31.29 13.04 -9.77
CA GLY A 32 -31.13 12.17 -8.61
C GLY A 32 -30.07 11.11 -8.78
N ALA A 33 -28.82 11.48 -8.60
CA ALA A 33 -27.78 10.55 -8.18
C ALA A 33 -27.60 10.72 -6.67
N SER A 34 -28.34 9.95 -5.88
CA SER A 34 -28.08 9.72 -4.48
C SER A 34 -26.67 9.06 -4.37
N VAL A 35 -25.65 9.90 -4.21
CA VAL A 35 -24.32 9.41 -3.80
C VAL A 35 -24.47 8.99 -2.34
N GLY A 36 -24.80 7.71 -2.16
CA GLY A 36 -24.78 7.07 -0.86
C GLY A 36 -23.39 7.27 -0.27
N LYS A 37 -23.31 7.86 0.92
CA LYS A 37 -22.08 8.00 1.70
C LYS A 37 -21.59 6.58 2.05
N VAL A 38 -20.72 6.02 1.20
CA VAL A 38 -20.13 4.70 1.41
C VAL A 38 -19.06 4.86 2.48
N THR A 39 -19.39 4.49 3.70
CA THR A 39 -18.41 4.32 4.80
C THR A 39 -17.60 3.07 4.50
N GLN A 40 -16.33 3.22 4.15
CA GLN A 40 -15.49 2.14 3.66
C GLN A 40 -14.29 1.93 4.59
N GLY A 41 -14.15 0.73 5.19
CA GLY A 41 -12.92 0.25 5.82
C GLY A 41 -11.87 -0.12 4.75
N ILE A 42 -10.60 -0.28 5.12
CA ILE A 42 -9.50 0.13 4.27
C ILE A 42 -9.89 1.44 3.61
N GLN A 43 -9.35 2.53 4.01
CA GLN A 43 -9.83 3.86 3.58
C GLN A 43 -9.97 3.94 2.05
N GLY A 44 -11.19 4.21 1.58
CA GLY A 44 -11.49 4.20 0.14
C GLY A 44 -11.65 2.82 -0.50
N GLY A 45 -11.72 1.73 0.29
CA GLY A 45 -11.89 0.36 -0.21
C GLY A 45 -13.34 -0.12 -0.31
N SER A 46 -13.59 -1.17 -1.05
CA SER A 46 -14.89 -1.84 -1.22
C SER A 46 -15.05 -3.04 -0.32
N VAL A 47 -16.27 -3.34 0.14
CA VAL A 47 -16.57 -4.56 0.92
C VAL A 47 -16.43 -5.81 0.04
N ASP A 48 -15.76 -6.83 0.55
CA ASP A 48 -15.66 -8.15 -0.08
C ASP A 48 -16.92 -9.01 0.20
N SER A 49 -18.09 -8.50 -0.19
CA SER A 49 -19.39 -9.14 0.08
C SER A 49 -19.55 -10.52 -0.57
N THR A 50 -18.79 -10.78 -1.62
CA THR A 50 -18.76 -12.09 -2.29
C THR A 50 -17.82 -13.10 -1.62
N ASN A 51 -17.11 -12.68 -0.58
CA ASN A 51 -16.11 -13.49 0.11
C ASN A 51 -15.04 -14.04 -0.84
N LYS A 52 -14.61 -13.23 -1.80
CA LYS A 52 -13.64 -13.60 -2.85
C LYS A 52 -12.25 -13.86 -2.28
N TYR A 53 -11.82 -13.02 -1.32
CA TYR A 53 -10.45 -13.01 -0.82
C TYR A 53 -10.29 -13.82 0.47
N ARG A 54 -10.70 -15.10 0.46
CA ARG A 54 -10.70 -15.98 1.64
C ARG A 54 -9.31 -16.31 2.18
N PHE A 55 -8.26 -16.03 1.43
CA PHE A 55 -6.88 -16.11 1.92
C PHE A 55 -6.56 -14.97 2.91
N ASN A 56 -7.23 -13.82 2.81
CA ASN A 56 -7.10 -12.77 3.80
C ASN A 56 -8.08 -13.05 4.94
N VAL A 57 -7.57 -13.23 6.14
CA VAL A 57 -8.31 -13.69 7.30
C VAL A 57 -8.37 -12.62 8.39
N GLY A 58 -9.45 -12.64 9.16
CA GLY A 58 -9.60 -11.79 10.33
C GLY A 58 -9.08 -12.48 11.58
N LEU A 59 -8.32 -11.76 12.40
CA LEU A 59 -7.85 -12.19 13.71
C LEU A 59 -8.72 -11.55 14.80
N CYS A 60 -9.33 -12.39 15.63
CA CYS A 60 -10.26 -11.98 16.68
C CYS A 60 -9.66 -12.30 18.06
N PHE A 61 -9.56 -11.30 18.91
CA PHE A 61 -9.06 -11.41 20.28
C PHE A 61 -10.23 -11.51 21.25
N GLY A 62 -10.30 -12.60 22.01
CA GLY A 62 -11.29 -12.83 23.06
C GLY A 62 -12.21 -14.01 22.80
N GLY A 63 -13.07 -13.98 21.79
CA GLY A 63 -14.01 -15.06 21.50
C GLY A 63 -14.52 -15.03 20.05
N ARG A 64 -14.90 -16.18 19.53
CA ARG A 64 -15.43 -16.34 18.18
C ARG A 64 -16.63 -15.40 17.96
N GLY A 65 -16.53 -14.48 17.00
CA GLY A 65 -17.59 -13.50 16.70
C GLY A 65 -17.84 -12.45 17.77
N ASN A 66 -17.06 -12.44 18.86
CA ASN A 66 -17.12 -11.42 19.91
C ASN A 66 -15.71 -10.88 20.19
N CYS A 67 -15.20 -10.12 19.26
CA CYS A 67 -13.84 -9.63 19.26
C CYS A 67 -13.72 -8.38 20.15
N ARG A 68 -12.83 -8.41 21.12
CA ARG A 68 -12.45 -7.24 21.95
C ARG A 68 -11.38 -6.37 21.29
N GLY A 69 -10.75 -6.90 20.27
CA GLY A 69 -9.78 -6.29 19.41
C GLY A 69 -9.55 -7.18 18.21
N SER A 70 -8.96 -6.65 17.17
CA SER A 70 -8.76 -7.38 15.92
C SER A 70 -7.49 -6.96 15.20
N CYS A 71 -6.99 -7.88 14.43
CA CYS A 71 -5.97 -7.71 13.39
C CYS A 71 -6.42 -8.46 12.14
N SER A 72 -5.59 -8.44 11.14
CA SER A 72 -5.75 -9.19 9.91
C SER A 72 -4.59 -10.18 9.72
N GLY A 73 -4.72 -11.09 8.77
CA GLY A 73 -3.68 -12.07 8.42
C GLY A 73 -3.86 -12.60 7.00
N THR A 74 -2.92 -13.44 6.58
CA THR A 74 -2.98 -14.10 5.27
C THR A 74 -2.73 -15.60 5.44
N LEU A 75 -3.67 -16.43 5.00
CA LEU A 75 -3.54 -17.88 4.99
C LEU A 75 -2.57 -18.28 3.88
N ILE A 76 -1.40 -18.83 4.25
CA ILE A 76 -0.33 -19.24 3.31
C ILE A 76 -0.19 -20.75 3.14
N THR A 77 -0.76 -21.52 4.06
CA THR A 77 -1.06 -22.97 3.92
C THR A 77 -2.40 -23.23 4.59
N PRO A 78 -3.02 -24.41 4.42
CA PRO A 78 -4.33 -24.69 5.02
C PRO A 78 -4.44 -24.49 6.53
N ASN A 79 -3.32 -24.49 7.26
CA ASN A 79 -3.30 -24.27 8.72
C ASN A 79 -2.26 -23.27 9.18
N LEU A 80 -1.74 -22.40 8.31
CA LEU A 80 -0.73 -21.42 8.67
C LEU A 80 -1.10 -20.01 8.19
N VAL A 81 -1.19 -19.09 9.12
CA VAL A 81 -1.49 -17.69 8.85
C VAL A 81 -0.24 -16.84 9.06
N LEU A 82 0.10 -16.04 8.06
CA LEU A 82 1.11 -14.98 8.12
C LEU A 82 0.44 -13.71 8.64
N THR A 83 1.03 -13.07 9.67
CA THR A 83 0.51 -11.84 10.30
C THR A 83 1.62 -10.99 10.89
N ALA A 84 1.29 -9.81 11.45
CA ALA A 84 2.23 -8.95 12.16
C ALA A 84 2.48 -9.46 13.59
N ARG A 85 3.71 -9.28 14.08
CA ARG A 85 4.06 -9.69 15.44
C ARG A 85 3.41 -8.82 16.50
N HIS A 86 3.25 -7.52 16.26
CA HIS A 86 2.55 -6.64 17.18
C HIS A 86 1.07 -7.02 17.37
N CYS A 87 0.48 -7.88 16.54
CA CYS A 87 -0.85 -8.44 16.76
C CYS A 87 -0.89 -9.42 17.92
N VAL A 88 0.22 -10.06 18.26
CA VAL A 88 0.30 -11.13 19.27
C VAL A 88 1.23 -10.82 20.44
N ASP A 89 2.17 -9.91 20.29
CA ASP A 89 3.11 -9.46 21.32
C ASP A 89 2.88 -7.99 21.65
N ASP A 90 3.21 -7.58 22.87
CA ASP A 90 3.21 -6.19 23.26
C ASP A 90 4.21 -5.40 22.41
N SER A 91 3.80 -4.22 21.99
CA SER A 91 4.61 -3.29 21.22
C SER A 91 4.44 -1.87 21.76
N PRO A 92 5.43 -0.97 21.56
CA PRO A 92 5.23 0.45 21.86
C PRO A 92 4.06 1.04 21.05
N ASP A 93 3.34 2.01 21.63
CA ASP A 93 2.26 2.72 20.95
C ASP A 93 2.78 3.56 19.77
N GLN A 94 3.99 4.10 19.91
CA GLN A 94 4.72 4.78 18.86
C GLN A 94 5.97 3.95 18.50
N VAL A 95 6.08 3.57 17.25
CA VAL A 95 7.20 2.75 16.78
C VAL A 95 8.28 3.68 16.20
N GLU A 96 9.41 3.74 16.93
CA GLU A 96 10.65 4.35 16.46
C GLU A 96 11.62 3.23 16.09
N CYS A 97 12.21 3.28 14.89
CA CYS A 97 13.11 2.22 14.40
C CYS A 97 14.52 2.28 15.00
N THR A 98 14.65 2.72 16.25
CA THR A 98 15.92 2.92 16.97
C THR A 98 16.02 2.01 18.20
N GLY A 99 16.11 0.69 17.97
CA GLY A 99 16.37 -0.28 19.04
C GLY A 99 15.18 -0.65 19.91
N GLN A 100 13.97 -0.21 19.59
CA GLN A 100 12.74 -0.67 20.25
C GLN A 100 12.50 -2.15 19.99
N LYS A 101 11.95 -2.84 21.00
CA LYS A 101 11.74 -4.28 20.99
C LYS A 101 10.30 -4.62 21.34
N PHE A 102 9.84 -5.76 20.82
CA PHE A 102 8.61 -6.37 21.26
C PHE A 102 8.72 -6.83 22.71
N GLY A 103 7.61 -6.70 23.45
CA GLY A 103 7.46 -7.21 24.80
C GLY A 103 7.00 -8.67 24.84
N ALA A 104 6.28 -9.00 25.91
CA ALA A 104 5.72 -10.33 26.11
C ALA A 104 4.53 -10.61 25.16
N GLN A 105 4.14 -11.87 25.06
CA GLN A 105 2.91 -12.26 24.39
C GLN A 105 1.70 -11.61 25.05
N LYS A 106 0.93 -10.80 24.29
CA LYS A 106 -0.23 -10.06 24.81
C LYS A 106 -1.55 -10.83 24.79
N ILE A 107 -1.62 -11.89 23.97
CA ILE A 107 -2.83 -12.69 23.82
C ILE A 107 -2.51 -14.19 23.94
N ALA A 108 -3.23 -14.90 24.78
CA ALA A 108 -3.10 -16.35 24.87
C ALA A 108 -3.70 -17.03 23.63
N THR A 109 -3.11 -18.15 23.18
CA THR A 109 -3.56 -18.84 21.96
C THR A 109 -5.02 -19.28 22.04
N ASN A 110 -5.50 -19.69 23.23
CA ASN A 110 -6.90 -20.06 23.44
C ASN A 110 -7.90 -18.88 23.42
N GLN A 111 -7.41 -17.66 23.32
CA GLN A 111 -8.20 -16.43 23.15
C GLN A 111 -7.97 -15.78 21.78
N LEU A 112 -7.26 -16.44 20.88
CA LEU A 112 -6.99 -15.98 19.53
C LEU A 112 -7.67 -16.90 18.54
N PHE A 113 -8.56 -16.32 17.72
CA PHE A 113 -9.33 -17.02 16.70
C PHE A 113 -9.14 -16.36 15.35
N VAL A 114 -9.19 -17.18 14.30
CA VAL A 114 -9.04 -16.76 12.90
C VAL A 114 -10.31 -17.10 12.15
N THR A 115 -10.76 -16.19 11.28
CA THR A 115 -11.90 -16.46 10.39
C THR A 115 -11.56 -16.13 8.94
N THR A 116 -12.05 -16.97 8.03
CA THR A 116 -12.02 -16.77 6.58
C THR A 116 -13.25 -16.02 6.07
N HIS A 117 -14.25 -15.79 6.93
CA HIS A 117 -15.47 -15.08 6.59
C HIS A 117 -15.21 -13.56 6.46
N TYR A 118 -15.89 -12.88 5.53
CA TYR A 118 -15.69 -11.45 5.32
C TYR A 118 -16.20 -10.56 6.47
N GLN A 119 -17.03 -11.09 7.37
CA GLN A 119 -17.48 -10.40 8.59
C GLN A 119 -17.07 -11.17 9.83
N MET A 120 -16.44 -10.47 10.78
CA MET A 120 -15.99 -11.05 12.06
C MET A 120 -17.09 -11.03 13.11
N GLN A 121 -17.96 -10.03 13.12
CA GLN A 121 -19.00 -9.84 14.12
C GLN A 121 -20.28 -10.58 13.76
N GLY A 122 -20.99 -11.09 14.78
CA GLY A 122 -22.31 -11.70 14.63
C GLY A 122 -22.33 -13.02 13.86
N GLN A 123 -21.17 -13.62 13.58
CA GLN A 123 -21.08 -14.86 12.84
C GLN A 123 -21.25 -16.07 13.75
N SER A 124 -21.83 -17.14 13.20
CA SER A 124 -21.92 -18.44 13.86
C SER A 124 -20.51 -19.03 14.10
N THR A 125 -20.44 -20.19 14.72
CA THR A 125 -19.19 -20.92 14.97
C THR A 125 -18.52 -21.46 13.70
N ILE A 126 -19.16 -21.35 12.54
CA ILE A 126 -18.65 -21.83 11.24
C ILE A 126 -17.61 -20.86 10.70
N GLY A 127 -16.49 -21.39 10.19
CA GLY A 127 -15.39 -20.60 9.60
C GLY A 127 -14.51 -19.91 10.65
N TRP A 128 -14.54 -20.37 11.90
CA TRP A 128 -13.66 -19.95 12.97
C TRP A 128 -12.68 -21.05 13.36
N HIS A 129 -11.39 -20.74 13.30
CA HIS A 129 -10.28 -21.62 13.64
C HIS A 129 -9.56 -21.12 14.88
N GLY A 130 -9.24 -22.02 15.82
CA GLY A 130 -8.40 -21.70 16.97
C GLY A 130 -6.93 -21.64 16.56
N VAL A 131 -6.12 -20.96 17.38
CA VAL A 131 -4.67 -20.93 17.21
C VAL A 131 -4.03 -21.88 18.21
N SER A 132 -3.23 -22.84 17.73
CA SER A 132 -2.51 -23.79 18.58
C SER A 132 -1.14 -23.29 19.00
N ARG A 133 -0.43 -22.59 18.09
CA ARG A 133 0.92 -22.06 18.32
C ARG A 133 1.13 -20.73 17.61
N ILE A 134 2.01 -19.91 18.17
CA ILE A 134 2.48 -18.67 17.58
C ILE A 134 3.99 -18.81 17.36
N LEU A 135 4.44 -18.70 16.12
CA LEU A 135 5.86 -18.74 15.76
C LEU A 135 6.34 -17.30 15.54
N ARG A 136 7.56 -17.01 16.02
CA ARG A 136 8.17 -15.68 15.96
C ARG A 136 9.61 -15.78 15.50
N PRO A 137 10.15 -14.74 14.83
CA PRO A 137 11.58 -14.63 14.63
C PRO A 137 12.34 -14.59 15.95
N THR A 138 13.59 -15.02 15.94
CA THR A 138 14.50 -14.94 17.11
C THR A 138 14.86 -13.49 17.46
N THR A 139 14.95 -12.61 16.46
CA THR A 139 15.09 -11.16 16.66
C THR A 139 13.76 -10.58 17.12
N ASN A 140 13.79 -9.55 17.98
CA ASN A 140 12.58 -8.96 18.55
C ASN A 140 12.49 -7.44 18.37
N GLU A 141 13.20 -6.89 17.40
CA GLU A 141 13.13 -5.47 17.06
C GLU A 141 11.78 -5.14 16.43
N THR A 142 11.15 -4.02 16.85
CA THR A 142 9.84 -3.60 16.35
C THR A 142 9.85 -3.25 14.87
N CYS A 143 10.96 -2.72 14.37
CA CYS A 143 11.19 -2.54 12.95
C CYS A 143 11.98 -3.74 12.41
N ASN A 144 11.78 -4.08 11.16
CA ASN A 144 12.35 -5.24 10.46
C ASN A 144 11.83 -6.63 10.92
N ALA A 145 11.38 -6.82 12.17
CA ALA A 145 10.96 -8.13 12.69
C ALA A 145 9.49 -8.18 13.13
N ASP A 146 8.67 -7.25 12.59
CA ASP A 146 7.23 -7.25 12.83
C ASP A 146 6.53 -8.25 11.89
N ILE A 147 6.74 -9.54 12.18
CA ILE A 147 6.20 -10.67 11.45
C ILE A 147 5.99 -11.83 12.43
N ALA A 148 4.89 -12.56 12.29
CA ALA A 148 4.59 -13.77 13.04
C ALA A 148 3.81 -14.76 12.19
N LEU A 149 3.83 -16.03 12.60
CA LEU A 149 3.04 -17.08 11.99
C LEU A 149 2.13 -17.72 13.05
N LEU A 150 0.86 -17.89 12.70
CA LEU A 150 -0.12 -18.58 13.56
C LEU A 150 -0.39 -19.95 13.00
N VAL A 151 -0.08 -20.99 13.76
CA VAL A 151 -0.44 -22.36 13.44
C VAL A 151 -1.86 -22.58 13.96
N LEU A 152 -2.79 -22.89 13.08
CA LEU A 152 -4.18 -23.18 13.44
C LEU A 152 -4.32 -24.54 14.09
N SER A 153 -5.36 -24.73 14.88
CA SER A 153 -5.69 -26.02 15.54
C SER A 153 -6.25 -27.05 14.56
N ASP A 154 -6.79 -26.57 13.45
CA ASP A 154 -7.42 -27.33 12.38
C ASP A 154 -7.13 -26.69 11.02
N MET A 155 -7.46 -27.35 9.94
CA MET A 155 -7.29 -26.81 8.59
C MET A 155 -8.50 -25.94 8.20
N ALA A 156 -8.23 -24.72 7.74
CA ALA A 156 -9.23 -23.81 7.16
C ALA A 156 -9.54 -24.23 5.72
N SER A 157 -10.27 -25.33 5.57
CA SER A 157 -10.56 -25.96 4.27
C SER A 157 -11.47 -25.12 3.37
N GLU A 158 -12.27 -24.23 3.95
CA GLU A 158 -13.11 -23.27 3.23
C GLU A 158 -12.31 -22.04 2.75
N GLY A 159 -11.09 -21.82 3.27
CA GLY A 159 -10.17 -20.78 2.84
C GLY A 159 -9.52 -21.11 1.50
N THR A 160 -8.96 -20.09 0.90
CA THR A 160 -7.97 -20.21 -0.16
C THR A 160 -6.62 -19.81 0.39
N VAL A 161 -5.52 -20.26 -0.21
CA VAL A 161 -4.17 -19.90 0.26
C VAL A 161 -3.51 -18.93 -0.70
N ALA A 162 -2.70 -18.02 -0.16
CA ALA A 162 -1.83 -17.17 -0.94
C ALA A 162 -0.39 -17.70 -0.90
N THR A 163 0.36 -17.49 -1.97
CA THR A 163 1.78 -17.82 -2.06
C THR A 163 2.61 -16.67 -1.49
N PRO A 164 3.44 -16.87 -0.46
CA PRO A 164 4.36 -15.82 -0.02
C PRO A 164 5.48 -15.60 -1.06
N ALA A 165 5.83 -14.34 -1.29
CA ALA A 165 6.89 -13.94 -2.23
C ALA A 165 8.28 -14.22 -1.64
N VAL A 166 8.63 -15.49 -1.49
CA VAL A 166 9.90 -15.93 -0.84
C VAL A 166 10.91 -16.53 -1.82
N GLN A 167 10.60 -16.58 -3.11
CA GLN A 167 11.47 -17.22 -4.10
C GLN A 167 12.37 -16.26 -4.87
N SER A 168 12.08 -14.98 -4.81
CA SER A 168 12.89 -13.91 -5.42
C SER A 168 12.67 -12.61 -4.66
N GLU A 169 13.58 -11.68 -4.85
CA GLU A 169 13.47 -10.35 -4.27
C GLU A 169 12.22 -9.63 -4.79
N ILE A 170 11.45 -9.00 -3.90
CA ILE A 170 10.19 -8.36 -4.28
C ILE A 170 10.35 -7.14 -5.19
N TRP A 171 11.55 -6.63 -5.38
CA TRP A 171 11.84 -5.60 -6.40
C TRP A 171 12.00 -6.15 -7.82
N ASP A 172 11.96 -7.48 -8.02
CA ASP A 172 12.04 -8.09 -9.34
C ASP A 172 10.74 -7.84 -10.13
N ARG A 173 10.76 -6.81 -10.96
CA ARG A 173 9.62 -6.38 -11.79
C ARG A 173 9.26 -7.36 -12.91
N SER A 174 10.07 -8.36 -13.17
CA SER A 174 9.70 -9.45 -14.07
C SER A 174 8.73 -10.43 -13.41
N ARG A 175 8.62 -10.40 -12.09
CA ARG A 175 7.78 -11.30 -11.27
C ARG A 175 6.64 -10.58 -10.56
N TYR A 176 6.89 -9.36 -10.06
CA TYR A 176 5.93 -8.65 -9.19
C TYR A 176 5.58 -7.28 -9.73
N GLY A 177 4.32 -6.89 -9.61
CA GLY A 177 3.80 -5.61 -10.05
C GLY A 177 4.31 -4.41 -9.25
N ALA A 178 3.95 -3.20 -9.72
CA ALA A 178 4.27 -1.94 -9.05
C ALA A 178 3.19 -1.51 -8.06
N THR A 179 2.07 -2.23 -8.02
CA THR A 179 0.91 -1.94 -7.17
C THR A 179 0.54 -3.15 -6.35
N ILE A 180 0.06 -2.88 -5.16
CA ILE A 180 -0.54 -3.88 -4.29
C ILE A 180 -2.04 -3.64 -4.20
N GLN A 181 -2.79 -4.71 -3.97
CA GLN A 181 -4.13 -4.62 -3.45
C GLN A 181 -4.06 -4.77 -1.94
N ALA A 182 -4.50 -3.73 -1.21
CA ALA A 182 -4.68 -3.79 0.23
C ALA A 182 -5.99 -4.53 0.52
N ILE A 183 -5.97 -5.49 1.46
CA ILE A 183 -7.14 -6.25 1.89
C ILE A 183 -7.05 -6.42 3.40
N GLY A 184 -8.11 -6.09 4.15
CA GLY A 184 -8.06 -6.20 5.61
C GLY A 184 -9.41 -6.01 6.29
N TYR A 185 -9.41 -6.05 7.63
CA TYR A 185 -10.58 -5.95 8.49
C TYR A 185 -10.55 -4.70 9.40
N GLY A 186 -9.66 -3.78 9.10
CA GLY A 186 -9.44 -2.58 9.90
C GLY A 186 -10.59 -1.57 9.86
N VAL A 187 -10.36 -0.44 10.54
CA VAL A 187 -11.28 0.70 10.56
C VAL A 187 -11.24 1.49 9.25
N THR A 188 -12.26 2.32 9.04
CA THR A 188 -12.49 3.08 7.80
C THR A 188 -11.83 4.45 7.77
N SER A 189 -11.31 4.91 8.91
CA SER A 189 -10.52 6.12 9.08
C SER A 189 -9.54 5.92 10.24
N PHE A 190 -8.51 6.75 10.36
CA PHE A 190 -7.49 6.55 11.38
C PHE A 190 -8.04 6.57 12.81
N PHE A 191 -9.02 7.41 13.10
CA PHE A 191 -9.60 7.54 14.44
C PHE A 191 -10.82 6.65 14.70
N GLY A 192 -11.16 5.74 13.80
CA GLY A 192 -12.27 4.81 14.00
C GLY A 192 -13.10 4.57 12.75
N GLY A 193 -14.34 4.18 12.97
CA GLY A 193 -15.28 3.76 11.94
C GLY A 193 -15.63 2.28 12.05
N ASP A 194 -16.24 1.74 11.00
CA ASP A 194 -16.65 0.34 10.97
C ASP A 194 -15.44 -0.58 10.79
N SER A 195 -15.28 -1.57 11.65
CA SER A 195 -14.21 -2.56 11.65
C SER A 195 -14.75 -3.99 11.67
N GLY A 196 -13.91 -4.95 11.36
CA GLY A 196 -14.29 -6.37 11.40
C GLY A 196 -15.05 -6.83 10.14
N THR A 197 -15.17 -6.00 9.12
CA THR A 197 -15.66 -6.37 7.79
C THR A 197 -14.50 -6.33 6.80
N ARG A 198 -14.23 -7.43 6.09
CA ARG A 198 -13.15 -7.47 5.10
C ARG A 198 -13.46 -6.57 3.93
N ARG A 199 -12.49 -5.72 3.62
CA ARG A 199 -12.54 -4.78 2.52
C ARG A 199 -11.25 -4.85 1.71
N PHE A 200 -11.31 -4.31 0.49
CA PHE A 200 -10.14 -4.29 -0.40
C PHE A 200 -10.06 -2.97 -1.15
N ARG A 201 -8.85 -2.52 -1.42
CA ARG A 201 -8.53 -1.36 -2.24
C ARG A 201 -7.45 -1.74 -3.24
N PRO A 202 -7.73 -1.66 -4.55
CA PRO A 202 -6.74 -1.86 -5.59
C PRO A 202 -5.85 -0.62 -5.75
N ASP A 203 -4.84 -0.75 -6.61
CA ASP A 203 -4.00 0.33 -7.12
C ASP A 203 -3.22 1.12 -6.05
N VAL A 204 -2.96 0.48 -4.89
CA VAL A 204 -2.07 1.06 -3.88
C VAL A 204 -0.63 0.92 -4.39
N PRO A 205 0.07 2.04 -4.66
CA PRO A 205 1.41 1.96 -5.23
C PRO A 205 2.43 1.44 -4.21
N VAL A 206 3.41 0.67 -4.68
CA VAL A 206 4.67 0.48 -3.95
C VAL A 206 5.51 1.74 -4.18
N LEU A 207 5.73 2.52 -3.13
CA LEU A 207 6.42 3.81 -3.20
C LEU A 207 7.94 3.64 -3.23
N CYS A 208 8.48 2.83 -2.32
CA CYS A 208 9.89 2.50 -2.33
C CYS A 208 10.20 1.14 -1.66
N ILE A 209 11.32 0.52 -2.03
CA ILE A 209 11.88 -0.68 -1.39
C ILE A 209 13.35 -0.40 -1.08
N PRO A 210 13.77 -0.37 0.20
CA PRO A 210 15.16 -0.15 0.58
C PRO A 210 16.09 -1.19 -0.04
N GLY A 211 17.25 -0.74 -0.50
CA GLY A 211 18.26 -1.62 -1.12
C GLY A 211 17.91 -2.11 -2.53
N SER A 212 16.75 -1.72 -3.08
CA SER A 212 16.42 -2.03 -4.46
C SER A 212 17.47 -1.46 -5.41
N PRO A 213 18.03 -2.25 -6.32
CA PRO A 213 18.98 -1.75 -7.33
C PRO A 213 18.28 -0.90 -8.40
N ASN A 214 16.95 -0.95 -8.46
CA ASN A 214 16.15 -0.31 -9.48
C ASN A 214 15.48 0.95 -8.93
N ASN A 215 15.79 2.12 -9.49
CA ASN A 215 15.11 3.38 -9.17
C ASN A 215 13.71 3.48 -9.84
N ASN A 216 13.04 2.36 -10.08
CA ASN A 216 11.76 2.30 -10.79
C ASN A 216 10.56 2.53 -9.85
N TYR A 217 10.78 3.00 -8.64
CA TYR A 217 9.76 3.38 -7.69
C TYR A 217 9.51 4.88 -7.75
N ARG A 218 8.34 5.31 -7.30
CA ARG A 218 7.95 6.72 -7.31
C ARG A 218 8.85 7.60 -6.43
N GLU A 219 9.42 7.00 -5.38
CA GLU A 219 10.20 7.70 -4.37
C GLU A 219 11.47 6.92 -4.03
N SER A 220 12.49 7.64 -3.59
CA SER A 220 13.66 7.04 -2.97
C SER A 220 13.36 6.79 -1.50
N CYS A 221 13.61 5.58 -1.02
CA CYS A 221 13.49 5.32 0.41
C CYS A 221 14.47 6.19 1.20
N PRO A 222 14.05 6.78 2.34
CA PRO A 222 14.98 7.35 3.30
C PRO A 222 16.04 6.33 3.71
N THR A 223 17.28 6.79 3.88
CA THR A 223 18.40 5.90 4.27
C THR A 223 18.21 5.27 5.65
N SER A 224 17.40 5.90 6.50
CA SER A 224 17.03 5.40 7.83
C SER A 224 15.85 4.41 7.81
N PHE A 225 15.22 4.18 6.64
CA PHE A 225 14.09 3.25 6.57
C PHE A 225 14.56 1.81 6.73
N PRO A 226 13.82 0.97 7.51
CA PRO A 226 14.22 -0.41 7.80
C PRO A 226 14.39 -1.25 6.53
N PRO A 227 15.54 -1.95 6.35
CA PRO A 227 15.83 -2.65 5.09
C PRO A 227 14.93 -3.86 4.81
N LYS A 228 14.30 -4.44 5.84
CA LYS A 228 13.35 -5.55 5.68
C LYS A 228 11.90 -5.11 5.53
N GLU A 229 11.67 -3.83 5.30
CA GLU A 229 10.35 -3.28 5.07
C GLU A 229 10.30 -2.56 3.72
N LEU A 230 9.12 -2.36 3.18
CA LEU A 230 8.85 -1.51 2.03
C LEU A 230 7.80 -0.46 2.39
N VAL A 231 7.74 0.61 1.62
CA VAL A 231 6.72 1.65 1.74
C VAL A 231 5.67 1.46 0.67
N GLY A 232 4.42 1.32 1.09
CA GLY A 232 3.24 1.39 0.24
C GLY A 232 2.51 2.72 0.37
N GLY A 233 1.62 2.99 -0.56
CA GLY A 233 0.73 4.16 -0.52
C GLY A 233 -0.35 4.06 0.55
N ASP A 234 -1.32 4.99 0.43
CA ASP A 234 -2.39 5.18 1.39
C ASP A 234 -3.47 4.11 1.32
N GLY A 235 -4.22 3.98 2.42
CA GLY A 235 -5.45 3.21 2.44
C GLY A 235 -5.51 2.10 3.46
N VAL A 236 -4.38 1.68 4.05
CA VAL A 236 -4.40 0.75 5.19
C VAL A 236 -4.55 1.53 6.49
N CYS A 237 -5.41 1.05 7.38
CA CYS A 237 -5.80 1.71 8.61
C CYS A 237 -5.58 0.81 9.84
N PRO A 238 -5.73 1.32 11.09
CA PRO A 238 -5.70 0.49 12.29
C PRO A 238 -6.64 -0.72 12.20
N GLY A 239 -6.12 -1.92 12.49
CA GLY A 239 -6.84 -3.20 12.35
C GLY A 239 -6.57 -3.94 11.03
N ASP A 240 -6.01 -3.27 10.01
CA ASP A 240 -5.45 -3.94 8.83
C ASP A 240 -4.06 -4.53 9.11
N SER A 241 -3.50 -4.22 10.26
CA SER A 241 -2.26 -4.81 10.80
C SER A 241 -2.25 -6.32 10.64
N GLY A 242 -1.19 -6.86 10.08
CA GLY A 242 -1.04 -8.28 9.80
C GLY A 242 -1.62 -8.73 8.45
N SER A 243 -2.39 -7.89 7.77
CA SER A 243 -2.89 -8.23 6.43
C SER A 243 -1.76 -8.37 5.42
N GLY A 244 -1.99 -9.18 4.39
CA GLY A 244 -1.06 -9.31 3.27
C GLY A 244 -1.14 -8.12 2.32
N ALA A 245 0.02 -7.54 2.01
CA ALA A 245 0.16 -6.67 0.86
C ALA A 245 0.21 -7.56 -0.40
N MET A 246 -0.92 -7.68 -1.09
CA MET A 246 -1.06 -8.61 -2.21
C MET A 246 -0.50 -7.99 -3.49
N ASP A 247 0.34 -8.74 -4.22
CA ASP A 247 0.68 -8.35 -5.58
C ASP A 247 -0.60 -8.31 -6.44
N GLN A 248 -1.00 -7.11 -6.83
CA GLN A 248 -2.29 -6.92 -7.52
C GLN A 248 -2.37 -7.71 -8.82
N ALA A 249 -1.28 -7.82 -9.57
CA ALA A 249 -1.25 -8.54 -10.84
C ALA A 249 -1.50 -10.04 -10.65
N SER A 250 -1.14 -10.61 -9.51
CA SER A 250 -1.31 -12.03 -9.20
C SER A 250 -2.75 -12.44 -8.91
N LEU A 251 -3.64 -11.50 -8.59
CA LEU A 251 -5.01 -11.79 -8.12
C LEU A 251 -5.96 -12.31 -9.20
N THR A 252 -5.53 -12.32 -10.45
CA THR A 252 -6.22 -12.99 -11.55
C THR A 252 -5.86 -14.48 -11.69
N GLY A 253 -4.88 -14.94 -10.92
CA GLY A 253 -4.38 -16.32 -10.89
C GLY A 253 -4.10 -16.78 -9.45
N THR A 254 -2.89 -17.24 -9.18
CA THR A 254 -2.47 -17.61 -7.82
C THR A 254 -2.11 -16.36 -7.01
N PRO A 255 -2.85 -16.02 -5.93
CA PRO A 255 -2.56 -14.84 -5.14
C PRO A 255 -1.16 -14.88 -4.53
N ILE A 256 -0.40 -13.80 -4.66
CA ILE A 256 0.94 -13.66 -4.10
C ILE A 256 0.93 -12.56 -3.03
N VAL A 257 1.45 -12.88 -1.84
CA VAL A 257 1.64 -11.91 -0.75
C VAL A 257 3.10 -11.45 -0.71
N LEU A 258 3.32 -10.14 -0.95
CA LEU A 258 4.65 -9.51 -0.97
C LEU A 258 5.19 -9.27 0.45
N GLY A 259 4.30 -9.08 1.40
CA GLY A 259 4.67 -8.79 2.78
C GLY A 259 3.46 -8.57 3.67
N VAL A 260 3.72 -8.16 4.90
CA VAL A 260 2.75 -7.97 5.98
C VAL A 260 2.63 -6.49 6.30
N VAL A 261 1.42 -5.96 6.27
CA VAL A 261 1.11 -4.58 6.69
C VAL A 261 1.36 -4.45 8.19
N VAL A 262 2.21 -3.51 8.59
CA VAL A 262 2.60 -3.38 10.01
C VAL A 262 2.33 -2.00 10.59
N ARG A 263 2.38 -0.93 9.79
CA ARG A 263 2.18 0.45 10.27
C ARG A 263 1.57 1.33 9.18
N THR A 264 0.86 2.34 9.63
CA THR A 264 0.40 3.47 8.81
C THR A 264 0.60 4.77 9.61
N SER A 265 0.60 5.89 8.96
CA SER A 265 0.59 7.19 9.60
C SER A 265 -0.79 7.84 9.55
N GLU A 266 -0.95 8.88 10.33
CA GLU A 266 -2.16 9.70 10.37
C GLU A 266 -1.90 11.07 9.74
N ASN A 267 -2.82 11.51 8.88
CA ASN A 267 -2.84 12.87 8.38
C ASN A 267 -4.29 13.35 8.23
N ASN A 268 -4.70 14.30 9.07
CA ASN A 268 -6.06 14.86 9.09
C ASN A 268 -7.18 13.79 9.15
N GLY A 269 -6.99 12.77 9.98
CA GLY A 269 -7.93 11.66 10.15
C GLY A 269 -7.85 10.58 9.05
N ASN A 270 -6.98 10.77 8.05
CA ASN A 270 -6.76 9.80 7.00
C ASN A 270 -5.62 8.84 7.35
N CYS A 271 -5.69 7.64 6.83
CA CYS A 271 -4.60 6.66 6.89
C CYS A 271 -3.67 6.89 5.70
N GLU A 272 -2.47 7.42 5.97
CA GLU A 272 -1.51 7.84 4.96
C GLU A 272 -0.27 6.95 4.99
N GLY A 273 0.12 6.47 3.82
CA GLY A 273 1.26 5.57 3.65
C GLY A 273 1.11 4.25 4.40
N SER A 274 1.96 3.32 4.10
CA SER A 274 2.03 2.04 4.81
C SER A 274 3.46 1.53 4.89
N ALA A 275 3.85 1.00 6.04
CA ALA A 275 5.05 0.19 6.19
C ALA A 275 4.65 -1.29 6.14
N ILE A 276 5.39 -2.06 5.37
CA ILE A 276 5.08 -3.46 5.08
C ILE A 276 6.35 -4.28 5.28
N THR A 277 6.33 -5.23 6.23
CA THR A 277 7.44 -6.18 6.43
C THR A 277 7.49 -7.15 5.25
N ARG A 278 8.63 -7.22 4.57
CA ARG A 278 8.84 -7.95 3.33
C ARG A 278 8.91 -9.46 3.55
N ALA A 279 8.16 -10.24 2.77
CA ALA A 279 8.16 -11.70 2.84
C ALA A 279 9.49 -12.32 2.38
N ASP A 280 10.11 -11.79 1.32
CA ASP A 280 11.39 -12.26 0.79
C ASP A 280 12.54 -12.15 1.81
N SER A 281 12.53 -11.09 2.63
CA SER A 281 13.51 -10.88 3.69
C SER A 281 13.34 -11.84 4.88
N TRP A 282 12.22 -12.55 4.94
CA TRP A 282 11.88 -13.51 5.98
C TRP A 282 11.64 -14.93 5.45
N ARG A 283 12.20 -15.22 4.27
CA ARG A 283 12.05 -16.50 3.56
C ARG A 283 12.24 -17.72 4.48
N ASP A 284 13.38 -17.81 5.14
CA ASP A 284 13.73 -18.99 5.94
C ASP A 284 12.79 -19.19 7.11
N PHE A 285 12.37 -18.10 7.78
CA PHE A 285 11.37 -18.12 8.84
C PHE A 285 10.00 -18.61 8.34
N ILE A 286 9.55 -18.13 7.18
CA ILE A 286 8.25 -18.50 6.61
C ILE A 286 8.27 -19.98 6.15
N VAL A 287 9.32 -20.42 5.48
CA VAL A 287 9.47 -21.81 5.01
C VAL A 287 9.56 -22.79 6.18
N GLU A 288 10.39 -22.48 7.19
CA GLU A 288 10.50 -23.32 8.38
C GLU A 288 9.18 -23.36 9.17
N GLY A 289 8.49 -22.22 9.25
CA GLY A 289 7.17 -22.15 9.85
C GLY A 289 6.14 -23.07 9.17
N ALA A 290 6.17 -23.16 7.85
CA ALA A 290 5.30 -24.06 7.10
C ALA A 290 5.61 -25.53 7.35
N ARG A 291 6.90 -25.90 7.42
CA ARG A 291 7.34 -27.24 7.82
C ARG A 291 6.85 -27.59 9.22
N ASN A 292 7.05 -26.69 10.15
CA ASN A 292 6.61 -26.85 11.55
C ASN A 292 5.11 -26.99 11.70
N ALA A 293 4.32 -26.25 10.91
CA ALA A 293 2.87 -26.26 10.97
C ALA A 293 2.28 -27.60 10.54
N SER A 294 2.93 -28.31 9.63
CA SER A 294 2.45 -29.56 9.01
C SER A 294 3.25 -30.79 9.39
N SER A 295 4.08 -30.74 10.43
CA SER A 295 4.99 -31.84 10.79
C SER A 295 5.81 -32.31 9.58
N ASN A 296 6.50 -31.41 8.95
CA ASN A 296 7.27 -31.64 7.73
C ASN A 296 6.43 -32.10 6.53
N PHE A 297 5.31 -31.41 6.30
CA PHE A 297 4.38 -31.61 5.19
C PHE A 297 3.66 -32.98 5.17
N THR A 298 3.39 -33.54 6.35
CA THR A 298 2.58 -34.78 6.45
C THR A 298 1.08 -34.52 6.37
N LEU A 299 0.60 -33.28 6.69
CA LEU A 299 -0.81 -32.93 6.71
C LEU A 299 -1.36 -32.50 5.35
N TYR A 300 -0.50 -32.00 4.47
CA TYR A 300 -0.83 -31.56 3.10
C TYR A 300 0.44 -31.58 2.26
N PRO A 301 0.32 -31.64 0.90
CA PRO A 301 1.50 -31.63 0.03
C PRO A 301 2.38 -30.39 0.26
N GLU A 302 3.70 -30.59 0.20
CA GLU A 302 4.64 -29.48 0.31
C GLU A 302 4.35 -28.39 -0.71
N PRO A 303 4.11 -27.14 -0.28
CA PRO A 303 3.87 -26.05 -1.23
C PRO A 303 5.11 -25.77 -2.08
N SER A 304 4.94 -25.55 -3.37
CA SER A 304 6.03 -25.32 -4.31
C SER A 304 6.96 -24.16 -3.94
N TRP A 305 6.44 -23.16 -3.23
CA TRP A 305 7.23 -22.00 -2.79
C TRP A 305 8.21 -22.28 -1.65
N THR A 306 8.12 -23.45 -1.00
CA THR A 306 9.09 -23.85 0.06
C THR A 306 10.40 -24.37 -0.52
N THR A 307 10.35 -24.90 -1.74
CA THR A 307 11.54 -25.34 -2.45
C THR A 307 12.16 -24.17 -3.20
N PRO A 308 13.49 -23.92 -3.07
CA PRO A 308 14.13 -22.89 -3.86
C PRO A 308 13.89 -23.16 -5.35
N VAL A 309 13.36 -22.20 -6.08
CA VAL A 309 13.46 -22.25 -7.55
C VAL A 309 14.97 -22.26 -7.83
N ALA A 310 15.46 -23.29 -8.52
CA ALA A 310 16.81 -23.28 -9.01
C ALA A 310 17.02 -21.94 -9.73
N ALA A 311 17.97 -21.14 -9.28
CA ALA A 311 18.29 -19.90 -9.97
C ALA A 311 18.40 -20.26 -11.45
N PRO A 312 17.76 -19.52 -12.37
CA PRO A 312 17.95 -19.76 -13.79
C PRO A 312 19.46 -19.90 -14.02
N PRO A 313 19.92 -20.92 -14.74
CA PRO A 313 21.35 -21.15 -14.90
C PRO A 313 21.97 -19.80 -15.25
N LYS A 314 22.92 -19.36 -14.40
CA LYS A 314 23.62 -18.09 -14.60
C LYS A 314 24.03 -18.11 -16.07
N PRO A 315 23.61 -17.14 -16.89
CA PRO A 315 24.01 -17.11 -18.28
C PRO A 315 25.50 -17.40 -18.32
N PRO A 316 25.99 -18.29 -19.20
CA PRO A 316 27.43 -18.57 -19.28
C PRO A 316 28.14 -17.22 -19.25
N PRO A 317 29.27 -17.06 -18.51
CA PRO A 317 29.93 -15.78 -18.39
C PRO A 317 30.10 -15.22 -19.79
N THR A 318 29.28 -14.26 -20.14
CA THR A 318 29.32 -13.59 -21.43
C THR A 318 30.66 -12.89 -21.44
N SER A 319 31.52 -13.40 -22.30
CA SER A 319 32.80 -12.82 -22.69
C SER A 319 32.75 -11.29 -22.57
N THR A 320 33.78 -10.75 -21.88
CA THR A 320 34.27 -9.36 -21.90
C THR A 320 33.22 -8.28 -21.59
N PRO A 321 33.45 -7.34 -20.67
CA PRO A 321 32.55 -6.20 -20.48
C PRO A 321 32.45 -5.49 -21.82
N THR A 322 31.33 -5.66 -22.51
CA THR A 322 30.97 -4.81 -23.64
C THR A 322 30.91 -3.41 -23.07
N GLU A 323 31.74 -2.49 -23.56
CA GLU A 323 31.62 -1.07 -23.25
C GLU A 323 30.15 -0.69 -23.35
N GLY A 324 29.59 -0.08 -22.30
CA GLY A 324 28.20 0.34 -22.33
C GLY A 324 27.95 1.25 -23.51
N LYS A 325 26.73 1.23 -24.04
CA LYS A 325 26.33 2.10 -25.15
C LYS A 325 26.54 3.56 -24.79
N LYS A 326 27.04 4.31 -25.72
CA LYS A 326 27.37 5.73 -25.55
C LYS A 326 26.12 6.61 -25.59
N LEU A 327 26.25 7.84 -25.13
CA LEU A 327 25.18 8.81 -25.19
C LEU A 327 24.60 8.92 -26.61
N GLY A 328 23.26 8.91 -26.72
CA GLY A 328 22.51 9.00 -27.98
C GLY A 328 22.34 7.68 -28.73
N GLU A 329 22.92 6.57 -28.27
CA GLU A 329 22.69 5.25 -28.87
C GLU A 329 21.39 4.64 -28.36
N GLU A 330 20.70 3.89 -29.21
CA GLU A 330 19.47 3.17 -28.81
C GLU A 330 19.74 2.17 -27.69
N CYS A 331 18.86 2.10 -26.72
CA CYS A 331 18.94 1.20 -25.60
C CYS A 331 17.60 0.50 -25.33
N ALA A 332 17.65 -0.68 -24.74
CA ALA A 332 16.45 -1.35 -24.26
C ALA A 332 16.32 -1.24 -22.73
N ARG A 333 17.45 -1.10 -22.02
CA ARG A 333 17.51 -1.06 -20.55
C ARG A 333 18.58 -0.07 -20.08
N THR A 334 18.42 0.43 -18.89
CA THR A 334 19.38 1.38 -18.26
C THR A 334 20.80 0.82 -18.16
N VAL A 335 20.93 -0.50 -17.95
CA VAL A 335 22.23 -1.19 -17.86
C VAL A 335 22.96 -1.26 -19.20
N ASP A 336 22.28 -1.03 -20.33
CA ASP A 336 22.87 -1.05 -21.66
C ASP A 336 23.72 0.21 -21.90
N CYS A 337 23.54 1.27 -21.13
CA CYS A 337 24.21 2.56 -21.27
C CYS A 337 25.37 2.74 -20.30
N GLU A 338 26.48 3.34 -20.74
CA GLU A 338 27.58 3.80 -19.86
C GLU A 338 27.08 4.74 -18.76
N SER A 339 26.15 5.65 -19.12
CA SER A 339 25.50 6.58 -18.20
C SER A 339 24.48 5.94 -17.25
N ARG A 340 24.14 4.66 -17.46
CA ARG A 340 23.06 3.91 -16.78
C ARG A 340 21.70 4.61 -16.86
N LYS A 341 21.46 5.36 -17.96
CA LYS A 341 20.21 6.08 -18.18
C LYS A 341 19.71 5.85 -19.61
N CYS A 342 18.65 5.05 -19.73
CA CYS A 342 17.91 4.80 -20.95
C CYS A 342 16.54 5.47 -20.82
N ARG A 343 16.25 6.47 -21.68
CA ARG A 343 14.99 7.25 -21.63
C ARG A 343 14.44 7.48 -23.03
N ASN A 344 13.14 7.69 -23.11
CA ASN A 344 12.50 8.09 -24.35
C ASN A 344 13.02 9.45 -24.82
N HIS A 345 13.43 9.52 -26.08
CA HIS A 345 13.78 10.78 -26.74
C HIS A 345 12.52 11.65 -26.84
N PRO A 346 12.58 12.94 -26.45
CA PRO A 346 11.39 13.80 -26.38
C PRO A 346 10.70 14.05 -27.73
N ASP A 347 11.40 13.92 -28.83
CA ASP A 347 10.87 14.27 -30.16
C ASP A 347 10.30 13.08 -30.93
N ASP A 348 10.89 11.90 -30.81
CA ASP A 348 10.51 10.70 -31.58
C ASP A 348 10.13 9.48 -30.71
N GLY A 349 10.31 9.57 -29.42
CA GLY A 349 9.97 8.53 -28.47
C GLY A 349 10.92 7.33 -28.45
N ALA A 350 12.01 7.33 -29.26
CA ALA A 350 13.00 6.26 -29.23
C ALA A 350 13.69 6.15 -27.89
N LEU A 351 13.94 4.92 -27.40
CA LEU A 351 14.69 4.69 -26.19
C LEU A 351 16.19 4.88 -26.48
N VAL A 352 16.79 5.91 -25.87
CA VAL A 352 18.20 6.26 -26.09
C VAL A 352 18.95 6.47 -24.78
N CYS A 353 20.25 6.18 -24.82
CA CYS A 353 21.15 6.48 -23.71
C CYS A 353 21.27 8.00 -23.53
N THR A 354 20.97 8.48 -22.32
CA THR A 354 21.03 9.91 -21.97
C THR A 354 21.83 10.12 -20.70
N GLN A 355 22.15 11.36 -20.36
CA GLN A 355 22.67 11.74 -19.04
C GLN A 355 21.89 12.92 -18.49
N ASP A 356 21.83 13.06 -17.15
CA ASP A 356 21.21 14.23 -16.54
C ASP A 356 22.14 15.43 -16.68
N ARG A 357 21.54 16.57 -17.05
CA ARG A 357 22.21 17.85 -16.97
C ARG A 357 22.16 18.39 -15.56
N SER A 358 23.28 18.86 -15.05
CA SER A 358 23.38 19.70 -13.85
C SER A 358 24.22 20.92 -14.14
N ASN A 359 24.28 21.89 -13.20
CA ASN A 359 25.17 23.05 -13.34
C ASN A 359 26.66 22.67 -13.40
N SER A 360 27.02 21.52 -12.82
CA SER A 360 28.35 20.94 -12.83
C SER A 360 28.61 19.99 -13.99
N THR A 361 27.56 19.56 -14.71
CA THR A 361 27.66 18.57 -15.80
C THR A 361 26.77 19.03 -16.96
N PRO A 362 27.27 19.95 -17.82
CA PRO A 362 26.55 20.38 -19.02
C PRO A 362 26.42 19.25 -20.04
N CYS A 363 25.49 19.37 -20.97
CA CYS A 363 25.41 18.41 -22.07
C CYS A 363 26.66 18.52 -22.95
N PRO A 364 27.20 17.39 -23.41
CA PRO A 364 28.32 17.37 -24.35
C PRO A 364 28.01 18.10 -25.65
N SER A 365 29.06 18.51 -26.36
CA SER A 365 28.93 19.10 -27.71
C SER A 365 28.16 18.15 -28.63
N GLY A 366 27.19 18.67 -29.37
CA GLY A 366 26.31 17.87 -30.25
C GLY A 366 25.08 17.28 -29.61
N PHE A 367 24.81 17.58 -28.31
CA PHE A 367 23.60 17.18 -27.61
C PHE A 367 22.79 18.40 -27.16
N GLU A 368 21.47 18.26 -27.23
CA GLU A 368 20.51 19.27 -26.77
C GLU A 368 19.96 18.91 -25.38
N CYS A 369 19.70 19.96 -24.59
CA CYS A 369 19.07 19.77 -23.28
C CYS A 369 17.55 19.80 -23.43
N LYS A 370 16.88 18.64 -23.15
CA LYS A 370 15.42 18.50 -23.11
C LYS A 370 15.03 17.75 -21.85
N ASN A 371 14.03 18.22 -21.13
CA ASN A 371 13.50 17.56 -19.91
C ASN A 371 14.60 17.16 -18.88
N LYS A 372 15.57 18.04 -18.66
CA LYS A 372 16.75 17.81 -17.79
C LYS A 372 17.71 16.69 -18.26
N GLY A 373 17.51 16.11 -19.43
CA GLY A 373 18.38 15.12 -20.06
C GLY A 373 19.13 15.70 -21.26
N CYS A 374 20.23 15.04 -21.67
CA CYS A 374 21.00 15.36 -22.87
C CYS A 374 20.63 14.38 -23.99
N TYR A 375 20.12 14.88 -25.11
CA TYR A 375 19.66 14.10 -26.25
C TYR A 375 20.34 14.56 -27.53
N LYS A 376 20.60 13.61 -28.42
CA LYS A 376 21.11 13.94 -29.77
C LYS A 376 19.99 14.57 -30.60
N PRO A 377 20.20 15.63 -31.35
CA PRO A 377 19.15 16.19 -32.22
C PRO A 377 18.59 15.12 -33.15
N SER A 378 17.26 15.04 -33.26
CA SER A 378 16.61 14.15 -34.23
C SER A 378 16.99 14.56 -35.63
N SER A 379 17.40 13.63 -36.48
CA SER A 379 17.61 13.94 -37.92
C SER A 379 16.28 14.41 -38.52
N PRO A 380 16.26 15.47 -39.31
CA PRO A 380 15.01 15.91 -39.94
C PRO A 380 14.45 14.77 -40.79
N THR A 381 13.21 14.39 -40.52
CA THR A 381 12.47 13.41 -41.31
C THR A 381 12.50 13.88 -42.78
N PRO A 382 12.86 13.04 -43.74
CA PRO A 382 12.83 13.44 -45.15
C PRO A 382 11.40 13.85 -45.50
N THR A 383 11.24 15.10 -45.92
CA THR A 383 9.97 15.63 -46.41
C THR A 383 9.49 14.77 -47.57
N PRO A 384 8.22 14.29 -47.56
CA PRO A 384 7.69 13.56 -48.71
C PRO A 384 7.79 14.44 -49.94
N SER A 385 8.41 13.94 -51.03
CA SER A 385 8.49 14.62 -52.33
C SER A 385 7.10 15.08 -52.73
N ALA A 386 6.97 16.39 -52.95
CA ALA A 386 5.74 17.00 -53.43
C ALA A 386 5.37 16.40 -54.79
N SER A 387 4.25 15.69 -54.81
CA SER A 387 3.55 15.36 -56.03
C SER A 387 3.03 16.67 -56.67
N THR A 388 3.32 16.85 -57.96
CA THR A 388 2.88 17.94 -58.81
C THR A 388 1.41 18.28 -58.66
N PRO A 389 1.03 19.56 -58.56
CA PRO A 389 -0.38 19.94 -58.45
C PRO A 389 -1.11 19.89 -59.77
N ASP A 390 -2.31 19.33 -59.71
CA ASP A 390 -3.35 19.40 -60.77
C ASP A 390 -3.92 20.84 -60.79
N PRO A 391 -4.06 21.49 -61.95
CA PRO A 391 -4.52 22.89 -62.07
C PRO A 391 -6.06 22.96 -62.09
N GLY A 392 -6.67 23.45 -61.04
CA GLY A 392 -8.08 23.84 -61.13
C GLY A 392 -8.87 23.95 -59.85
N ALA A 393 -8.78 25.09 -59.15
CA ALA A 393 -9.89 25.74 -58.44
C ALA A 393 -9.43 27.07 -57.78
N PRO A 394 -10.28 28.11 -57.71
CA PRO A 394 -9.84 29.48 -57.42
C PRO A 394 -10.00 29.87 -55.95
N GLY A 395 -9.07 30.63 -55.48
CA GLY A 395 -9.08 31.80 -54.63
C GLY A 395 -9.74 31.79 -53.25
N ALA A 396 -8.91 31.99 -52.20
CA ALA A 396 -9.23 32.80 -51.03
C ALA A 396 -7.92 33.36 -50.43
N GLY A 397 -7.96 34.63 -50.06
CA GLY A 397 -6.84 35.49 -49.76
C GLY A 397 -6.13 35.31 -48.40
N PRO A 398 -5.10 36.14 -48.11
CA PRO A 398 -4.05 35.82 -47.16
C PRO A 398 -4.41 36.23 -45.72
N GLY A 399 -4.27 35.26 -44.78
CA GLY A 399 -4.28 35.49 -43.34
C GLY A 399 -2.85 35.43 -42.77
N ALA A 400 -2.47 36.46 -42.05
CA ALA A 400 -1.15 36.68 -41.50
C ALA A 400 -0.67 35.58 -40.53
N THR A 401 0.50 35.02 -40.79
CA THR A 401 1.16 34.05 -39.92
C THR A 401 2.05 34.79 -38.93
N THR A 402 1.66 34.76 -37.67
CA THR A 402 2.49 35.19 -36.53
C THR A 402 3.33 34.01 -36.08
N THR A 403 4.61 34.01 -36.40
CA THR A 403 5.58 33.00 -35.94
C THR A 403 5.99 33.32 -34.50
N THR A 404 5.47 32.57 -33.54
CA THR A 404 5.95 32.63 -32.15
C THR A 404 7.05 31.60 -31.94
N THR A 405 8.30 32.07 -31.92
CA THR A 405 9.47 31.26 -31.58
C THR A 405 9.50 31.07 -30.07
N THR A 406 9.08 29.92 -29.58
CA THR A 406 9.22 29.55 -28.15
C THR A 406 10.63 28.98 -27.94
N THR A 407 11.54 29.81 -27.48
CA THR A 407 12.83 29.38 -26.92
C THR A 407 12.56 28.78 -25.53
N SER A 408 12.51 27.43 -25.45
CA SER A 408 12.43 26.70 -24.17
C SER A 408 13.78 26.77 -23.47
N GLY A 409 13.98 27.82 -22.65
CA GLY A 409 15.15 27.94 -21.79
C GLY A 409 15.10 26.89 -20.69
N CYS A 410 16.17 26.11 -20.48
CA CYS A 410 16.38 25.33 -19.30
C CYS A 410 16.61 26.27 -18.09
N SER A 411 15.56 26.57 -17.33
CA SER A 411 15.69 27.30 -16.08
C SER A 411 16.42 26.43 -15.06
N ALA A 412 17.38 27.03 -14.32
CA ALA A 412 18.10 26.38 -13.24
C ALA A 412 17.11 25.86 -12.19
N ALA A 413 17.34 24.65 -11.71
CA ALA A 413 16.60 24.09 -10.57
C ALA A 413 16.88 24.94 -9.31
N PRO A 414 15.91 25.08 -8.39
CA PRO A 414 16.16 25.71 -7.11
C PRO A 414 17.23 24.94 -6.31
N ASP A 415 18.03 25.70 -5.58
CA ASP A 415 19.15 25.31 -4.74
C ASP A 415 18.84 24.10 -3.84
N PRO A 416 19.58 22.99 -3.92
CA PRO A 416 19.36 21.79 -3.10
C PRO A 416 19.83 21.96 -1.65
N THR A 417 20.28 23.13 -1.22
CA THR A 417 20.74 23.37 0.17
C THR A 417 19.65 23.80 1.14
N LYS A 418 18.41 24.00 0.70
CA LYS A 418 17.29 24.20 1.62
C LYS A 418 16.61 22.87 1.91
N PRO A 419 16.69 22.39 3.16
CA PRO A 419 15.94 21.20 3.54
C PRO A 419 14.45 21.51 3.41
N VAL A 420 13.75 20.75 2.58
CA VAL A 420 12.29 20.66 2.64
C VAL A 420 11.99 20.16 4.05
N PRO A 421 11.15 20.83 4.85
CA PRO A 421 10.84 20.34 6.18
C PRO A 421 10.03 19.04 6.01
N TRP A 422 10.70 17.92 6.16
CA TRP A 422 10.08 16.65 6.46
C TRP A 422 9.37 16.83 7.80
N ARG A 423 8.06 17.02 7.74
CA ARG A 423 7.24 16.82 8.92
C ARG A 423 7.41 15.37 9.28
N GLY A 424 8.12 15.14 10.40
CA GLY A 424 8.47 13.81 10.84
C GLY A 424 7.24 12.92 10.87
N LEU A 425 7.33 11.78 10.19
CA LEU A 425 6.42 10.65 10.31
C LEU A 425 6.54 10.12 11.74
N GLY A 426 5.89 10.78 12.68
CA GLY A 426 5.62 10.23 14.00
C GLY A 426 4.55 9.14 13.81
N PHE A 427 4.98 7.89 13.80
CA PHE A 427 4.09 6.75 13.66
C PHE A 427 3.34 6.53 14.98
N VAL A 428 2.08 6.91 15.03
CA VAL A 428 1.19 6.62 16.18
C VAL A 428 0.54 5.28 15.95
N GLY A 429 0.99 4.26 16.65
CA GLY A 429 0.29 2.99 16.77
C GLY A 429 -0.93 3.18 17.69
N ALA A 430 -2.10 3.45 17.14
CA ALA A 430 -3.32 3.57 17.93
C ALA A 430 -3.77 2.19 18.43
N LEU A 431 -3.38 1.85 19.66
CA LEU A 431 -4.09 0.84 20.44
C LEU A 431 -5.37 1.48 20.98
N VAL A 432 -6.53 0.96 20.57
CA VAL A 432 -7.80 1.26 21.22
C VAL A 432 -7.77 0.68 22.62
N GLY A 433 -7.26 1.47 23.58
CA GLY A 433 -7.35 1.16 25.01
C GLY A 433 -8.77 1.42 25.51
N LEU A 434 -9.56 0.36 25.71
CA LEU A 434 -10.79 0.46 26.52
C LEU A 434 -10.40 0.79 27.95
N ALA A 435 -10.71 2.01 28.38
CA ALA A 435 -10.67 2.42 29.79
C ALA A 435 -11.72 1.61 30.56
N VAL A 436 -11.30 0.56 31.25
CA VAL A 436 -12.13 -0.16 32.24
C VAL A 436 -12.17 0.71 33.51
N ALA A 437 -13.25 1.47 33.66
CA ALA A 437 -13.57 2.14 34.92
C ALA A 437 -13.80 1.09 36.03
N ARG A 438 -12.80 0.85 36.86
CA ARG A 438 -12.95 0.07 38.13
C ARG A 438 -13.79 0.89 39.09
N ARG A 439 -15.09 0.62 39.15
CA ARG A 439 -15.91 0.96 40.32
C ARG A 439 -15.48 0.08 41.52
N ARG A 440 -14.72 0.66 42.45
CA ARG A 440 -14.55 0.09 43.79
C ARG A 440 -15.91 0.16 44.48
N ARG A 441 -16.57 -0.98 44.73
CA ARG A 441 -17.58 -1.11 45.75
C ARG A 441 -16.86 -1.25 47.08
N ALA A 442 -17.03 -0.26 47.95
CA ALA A 442 -16.71 -0.36 49.37
C ALA A 442 -17.71 -1.35 50.03
N ALA A 443 -17.18 -2.26 50.81
CA ALA A 443 -17.96 -3.17 51.62
C ALA A 443 -18.58 -2.41 52.82
N ARG A 444 -19.79 -2.71 53.10
CA ARG A 444 -20.38 -2.87 54.42
C ARG A 444 -21.22 -4.12 54.44
#